data_b5a2893e1f2e1281136fbddde5994602
#
_entry.id   b5a2893e1f2e1281136fbddde5994602
#
_cell.length_a   1.000
_cell.length_b   1.000
_cell.length_c   1.000
_cell.angle_alpha   90.00
_cell.angle_beta   90.00
_cell.angle_gamma   90.00
#
_symmetry.space_group_name_H-M   'P 1'
#
loop_
_entity.id
_entity.type
_entity.pdbx_description
1 polymer ?
#
loop_
_entity_poly.entity_id
_entity_poly.type
_entity_poly.pdbx_seq_one_letter_code
_entity_poly.pdbx_strand_id
1 'polypeptide(L)'
;MKAMIVPGLVVLMALGPASTIHAEGISTTVFTCSIGKKTVSVTRADGRLTYHYGTGNKDEMSIVGIASSGNVFQMTQRYAGMEYQLRFRNGEYSYIIYDSEGNGRVGAAATSGLVIMQGTKQISDRSCSRFAEFAVSLDSLGIPEDTDAYSAM
;
A
#
# COMPACT_ATOMS: atom_id res chain seq x y z
N MET A 1 12.97 -81.37 -16.01
CA MET A 1 12.87 -80.00 -16.56
C MET A 1 12.60 -79.07 -15.38
N LYS A 2 13.59 -78.29 -14.97
CA LYS A 2 13.44 -77.32 -13.84
C LYS A 2 13.20 -75.93 -14.41
N ALA A 3 12.05 -75.36 -14.14
CA ALA A 3 11.77 -73.97 -14.49
C ALA A 3 12.37 -73.03 -13.44
N MET A 4 13.26 -72.12 -13.87
CA MET A 4 13.79 -71.04 -13.04
C MET A 4 12.84 -69.86 -13.10
N ILE A 5 12.32 -69.44 -11.94
CA ILE A 5 11.54 -68.21 -11.74
C ILE A 5 12.49 -67.12 -11.36
N VAL A 6 12.60 -66.05 -12.19
CA VAL A 6 13.37 -64.83 -11.90
C VAL A 6 12.43 -63.84 -11.21
N PRO A 7 12.75 -63.33 -10.01
CA PRO A 7 11.97 -62.28 -9.37
C PRO A 7 12.31 -60.93 -10.02
N GLY A 8 11.28 -60.28 -10.59
CA GLY A 8 11.38 -58.90 -11.09
C GLY A 8 11.47 -57.89 -9.95
N LEU A 9 12.52 -57.08 -10.00
CA LEU A 9 12.77 -55.97 -9.07
C LEU A 9 11.87 -54.78 -9.48
N VAL A 10 10.83 -54.49 -8.70
CA VAL A 10 10.01 -53.29 -8.87
C VAL A 10 10.69 -52.11 -8.17
N VAL A 11 11.23 -51.19 -8.98
CA VAL A 11 11.78 -49.91 -8.47
C VAL A 11 10.61 -48.94 -8.32
N LEU A 12 10.19 -48.67 -7.08
CA LEU A 12 9.29 -47.60 -6.76
C LEU A 12 10.07 -46.25 -6.80
N MET A 13 9.84 -45.47 -7.85
CA MET A 13 10.26 -44.05 -7.86
C MET A 13 9.31 -43.23 -6.99
N ALA A 14 9.78 -42.79 -5.84
CA ALA A 14 9.10 -41.82 -5.01
C ALA A 14 9.25 -40.42 -5.64
N LEU A 15 8.14 -39.91 -6.21
CA LEU A 15 8.05 -38.48 -6.56
C LEU A 15 7.89 -37.69 -5.26
N GLY A 16 8.94 -37.03 -4.82
CA GLY A 16 8.89 -36.06 -3.73
C GLY A 16 8.06 -34.83 -4.14
N PRO A 17 7.36 -34.19 -3.20
CA PRO A 17 6.61 -32.97 -3.47
C PRO A 17 7.57 -31.86 -3.89
N ALA A 18 7.37 -31.26 -5.06
CA ALA A 18 8.09 -30.06 -5.50
C ALA A 18 7.68 -28.91 -4.60
N SER A 19 8.57 -28.50 -3.69
CA SER A 19 8.40 -27.28 -2.90
C SER A 19 8.52 -26.08 -3.83
N THR A 20 7.39 -25.43 -4.14
CA THR A 20 7.39 -24.15 -4.82
C THR A 20 7.93 -23.08 -3.87
N ILE A 21 9.19 -22.70 -4.08
CA ILE A 21 9.77 -21.53 -3.42
C ILE A 21 9.07 -20.32 -4.05
N HIS A 22 8.13 -19.72 -3.34
CA HIS A 22 7.62 -18.40 -3.67
C HIS A 22 8.76 -17.41 -3.34
N ALA A 23 9.36 -16.83 -4.37
CA ALA A 23 10.21 -15.67 -4.19
C ALA A 23 9.31 -14.55 -3.64
N GLU A 24 9.48 -14.16 -2.38
CA GLU A 24 8.87 -12.94 -1.85
C GLU A 24 9.42 -11.77 -2.67
N GLY A 25 8.55 -11.12 -3.43
CA GLY A 25 8.90 -9.94 -4.21
C GLY A 25 9.46 -8.86 -3.28
N ILE A 26 10.51 -8.16 -3.73
CA ILE A 26 11.10 -7.05 -2.97
C ILE A 26 10.02 -5.99 -2.75
N SER A 27 9.65 -5.78 -1.48
CA SER A 27 8.72 -4.74 -1.08
C SER A 27 9.46 -3.43 -0.85
N THR A 28 8.95 -2.34 -1.42
CA THR A 28 9.48 -0.98 -1.26
C THR A 28 8.50 -0.12 -0.49
N THR A 29 8.96 0.60 0.51
CA THR A 29 8.14 1.57 1.24
C THR A 29 7.93 2.81 0.37
N VAL A 30 6.66 3.16 0.13
CA VAL A 30 6.23 4.35 -0.61
C VAL A 30 5.96 5.51 0.34
N PHE A 31 5.41 5.23 1.51
CA PHE A 31 5.12 6.20 2.56
C PHE A 31 5.11 5.52 3.92
N THR A 32 5.51 6.24 4.96
CA THR A 32 5.33 5.80 6.35
C THR A 32 5.30 6.97 7.30
N CYS A 33 4.37 6.98 8.23
CA CYS A 33 4.36 7.93 9.34
C CYS A 33 3.70 7.34 10.60
N SER A 34 4.04 7.95 11.74
CA SER A 34 3.42 7.63 13.03
C SER A 34 2.27 8.60 13.32
N ILE A 35 1.13 8.08 13.73
CA ILE A 35 -0.05 8.81 14.18
C ILE A 35 -0.36 8.36 15.61
N GLY A 36 0.15 9.09 16.60
CA GLY A 36 0.10 8.66 17.99
C GLY A 36 0.86 7.35 18.20
N LYS A 37 0.17 6.30 18.67
CA LYS A 37 0.75 4.97 18.87
C LYS A 37 0.63 4.05 17.64
N LYS A 38 0.01 4.53 16.58
CA LYS A 38 -0.21 3.78 15.34
C LYS A 38 0.79 4.20 14.27
N THR A 39 1.01 3.32 13.31
CA THR A 39 1.76 3.60 12.09
C THR A 39 0.81 3.42 10.90
N VAL A 40 0.83 4.38 10.00
CA VAL A 40 0.29 4.24 8.66
C VAL A 40 1.45 4.10 7.69
N SER A 41 1.36 3.16 6.76
CA SER A 41 2.35 3.02 5.71
C SER A 41 1.75 2.53 4.41
N VAL A 42 2.46 2.77 3.32
CA VAL A 42 2.18 2.21 2.01
C VAL A 42 3.41 1.53 1.50
N THR A 43 3.25 0.29 1.07
CA THR A 43 4.30 -0.48 0.42
C THR A 43 3.94 -0.79 -1.03
N ARG A 44 4.95 -1.01 -1.86
CA ARG A 44 4.81 -1.46 -3.25
C ARG A 44 5.53 -2.78 -3.44
N ALA A 45 4.82 -3.78 -3.95
CA ALA A 45 5.39 -5.07 -4.36
C ALA A 45 4.60 -5.59 -5.57
N ASP A 46 5.29 -6.13 -6.58
CA ASP A 46 4.68 -6.76 -7.76
C ASP A 46 3.60 -5.91 -8.46
N GLY A 47 3.84 -4.59 -8.57
CA GLY A 47 2.90 -3.64 -9.19
C GLY A 47 1.64 -3.34 -8.36
N ARG A 48 1.58 -3.79 -7.11
CA ARG A 48 0.49 -3.53 -6.17
C ARG A 48 0.96 -2.56 -5.10
N LEU A 49 0.05 -1.70 -4.66
CA LEU A 49 0.23 -0.87 -3.47
C LEU A 49 -0.54 -1.49 -2.32
N THR A 50 0.04 -1.54 -1.15
CA THR A 50 -0.67 -1.99 0.04
C THR A 50 -0.64 -0.91 1.10
N TYR A 51 -1.83 -0.45 1.49
CA TYR A 51 -2.03 0.40 2.66
C TYR A 51 -2.00 -0.48 3.91
N HIS A 52 -1.29 -0.03 4.92
CA HIS A 52 -1.17 -0.68 6.22
C HIS A 52 -1.48 0.33 7.32
N TYR A 53 -2.24 -0.09 8.30
CA TYR A 53 -2.49 0.67 9.52
C TYR A 53 -2.44 -0.27 10.72
N GLY A 54 -1.63 0.05 11.72
CA GLY A 54 -1.49 -0.84 12.86
C GLY A 54 -0.54 -0.33 13.94
N THR A 55 -0.12 -1.22 14.81
CA THR A 55 0.79 -0.94 15.93
C THR A 55 2.01 -1.84 15.85
N GLY A 56 3.22 -1.26 15.79
CA GLY A 56 4.46 -2.04 15.65
C GLY A 56 4.46 -2.85 14.35
N ASN A 57 4.65 -4.17 14.46
CA ASN A 57 4.68 -5.07 13.30
C ASN A 57 3.33 -5.77 13.05
N LYS A 58 2.24 -5.27 13.67
CA LYS A 58 0.90 -5.85 13.53
C LYS A 58 -0.02 -4.91 12.77
N ASP A 59 -0.42 -5.32 11.57
CA ASP A 59 -1.48 -4.67 10.83
C ASP A 59 -2.83 -4.96 11.50
N GLU A 60 -3.56 -3.90 11.80
CA GLU A 60 -4.97 -3.95 12.23
C GLU A 60 -5.89 -3.81 11.03
N MET A 61 -5.38 -3.17 9.97
CA MET A 61 -6.04 -3.03 8.68
C MET A 61 -5.00 -3.02 7.56
N SER A 62 -5.31 -3.70 6.47
CA SER A 62 -4.58 -3.56 5.21
C SER A 62 -5.53 -3.52 4.02
N ILE A 63 -5.19 -2.73 3.00
CA ILE A 63 -5.95 -2.60 1.76
C ILE A 63 -4.98 -2.74 0.60
N VAL A 64 -5.19 -3.75 -0.23
CA VAL A 64 -4.41 -3.93 -1.46
C VAL A 64 -5.03 -3.09 -2.57
N GLY A 65 -4.27 -2.12 -3.07
CA GLY A 65 -4.61 -1.27 -4.20
C GLY A 65 -4.01 -1.81 -5.50
N ILE A 66 -4.86 -2.01 -6.49
CA ILE A 66 -4.49 -2.44 -7.84
C ILE A 66 -5.05 -1.42 -8.82
N ALA A 67 -4.22 -0.85 -9.70
CA ALA A 67 -4.63 0.20 -10.63
C ALA A 67 -5.88 -0.16 -11.45
N SER A 68 -5.96 -1.42 -11.93
CA SER A 68 -7.09 -1.90 -12.74
C SER A 68 -8.36 -2.20 -11.95
N SER A 69 -8.30 -2.28 -10.61
CA SER A 69 -9.47 -2.59 -9.77
C SER A 69 -10.29 -1.34 -9.39
N GLY A 70 -9.79 -0.14 -9.68
CA GLY A 70 -10.47 1.11 -9.38
C GLY A 70 -10.61 1.39 -7.87
N ASN A 71 -9.68 0.89 -7.06
CA ASN A 71 -9.69 1.10 -5.61
C ASN A 71 -8.46 1.85 -5.08
N VAL A 72 -7.56 2.28 -5.96
CA VAL A 72 -6.42 3.13 -5.62
C VAL A 72 -6.26 4.24 -6.65
N PHE A 73 -6.02 5.47 -6.16
CA PHE A 73 -5.93 6.68 -6.98
C PHE A 73 -4.84 7.58 -6.43
N GLN A 74 -4.26 8.41 -7.28
CA GLN A 74 -3.30 9.44 -6.89
C GLN A 74 -3.82 10.83 -7.29
N MET A 75 -3.42 11.85 -6.55
CA MET A 75 -3.67 13.24 -6.91
C MET A 75 -2.46 14.08 -6.53
N THR A 76 -2.14 15.02 -7.40
CA THR A 76 -1.18 16.09 -7.16
C THR A 76 -1.88 17.40 -7.42
N GLN A 77 -1.92 18.28 -6.45
CA GLN A 77 -2.55 19.59 -6.58
C GLN A 77 -1.67 20.69 -5.98
N ARG A 78 -1.89 21.91 -6.46
CA ARG A 78 -1.25 23.10 -5.92
C ARG A 78 -2.29 23.96 -5.23
N TYR A 79 -2.08 24.18 -3.94
CA TYR A 79 -2.89 25.13 -3.17
C TYR A 79 -2.00 26.21 -2.56
N ALA A 80 -1.56 26.09 -1.30
CA ALA A 80 -0.56 26.96 -0.71
C ALA A 80 0.88 26.49 -0.98
N GLY A 81 1.06 25.23 -1.34
CA GLY A 81 2.24 24.52 -1.79
C GLY A 81 1.84 23.40 -2.72
N MET A 82 2.70 22.42 -2.91
CA MET A 82 2.32 21.15 -3.57
C MET A 82 1.74 20.21 -2.53
N GLU A 83 0.67 19.53 -2.90
CA GLU A 83 0.04 18.49 -2.10
C GLU A 83 -0.06 17.23 -2.95
N TYR A 84 0.34 16.11 -2.38
CA TYR A 84 0.34 14.79 -2.98
C TYR A 84 -0.57 13.89 -2.17
N GLN A 85 -1.41 13.10 -2.83
CA GLN A 85 -2.38 12.24 -2.17
C GLN A 85 -2.42 10.86 -2.79
N LEU A 86 -2.52 9.82 -1.95
CA LEU A 86 -2.91 8.47 -2.31
C LEU A 86 -4.22 8.12 -1.63
N ARG A 87 -5.23 7.77 -2.42
CA ARG A 87 -6.52 7.31 -1.92
C ARG A 87 -6.67 5.81 -2.12
N PHE A 88 -6.98 5.10 -1.05
CA PHE A 88 -7.40 3.70 -1.07
C PHE A 88 -8.89 3.62 -0.73
N ARG A 89 -9.67 2.92 -1.58
CA ARG A 89 -11.10 2.70 -1.33
C ARG A 89 -11.34 1.30 -0.79
N ASN A 90 -12.20 1.21 0.22
CA ASN A 90 -12.70 -0.04 0.77
C ASN A 90 -14.19 0.13 1.11
N GLY A 91 -15.06 -0.37 0.21
CA GLY A 91 -16.48 -0.12 0.28
C GLY A 91 -16.81 1.37 0.18
N GLU A 92 -17.58 1.89 1.11
CA GLU A 92 -17.94 3.32 1.21
C GLU A 92 -16.85 4.20 1.83
N TYR A 93 -15.77 3.59 2.35
CA TYR A 93 -14.68 4.32 2.99
C TYR A 93 -13.53 4.59 2.03
N SER A 94 -12.96 5.78 2.15
CA SER A 94 -11.70 6.18 1.52
C SER A 94 -10.67 6.53 2.58
N TYR A 95 -9.47 6.01 2.42
CA TYR A 95 -8.30 6.27 3.26
C TYR A 95 -7.33 7.08 2.41
N ILE A 96 -7.18 8.37 2.73
CA ILE A 96 -6.38 9.32 1.95
C ILE A 96 -5.13 9.65 2.74
N ILE A 97 -3.99 9.21 2.23
CA ILE A 97 -2.69 9.57 2.74
C ILE A 97 -2.23 10.79 1.95
N TYR A 98 -1.74 11.80 2.65
CA TYR A 98 -1.27 13.02 2.02
C TYR A 98 0.06 13.48 2.59
N ASP A 99 0.84 14.18 1.77
CA ASP A 99 1.84 15.13 2.18
C ASP A 99 1.61 16.48 1.48
N SER A 100 1.85 17.55 2.19
CA SER A 100 1.77 18.92 1.70
C SER A 100 3.05 19.64 2.09
N GLU A 101 3.78 20.14 1.09
CA GLU A 101 5.06 20.82 1.28
C GLU A 101 4.93 22.12 2.08
N GLY A 102 3.72 22.67 2.15
CA GLY A 102 3.49 23.99 2.75
C GLY A 102 4.02 25.13 1.88
N ASN A 103 3.93 26.34 2.41
CA ASN A 103 4.44 27.54 1.74
C ASN A 103 4.81 28.61 2.76
N GLY A 104 6.11 28.79 3.00
CA GLY A 104 6.62 29.77 3.97
C GLY A 104 6.25 31.22 3.64
N ARG A 105 5.91 31.56 2.38
CA ARG A 105 5.51 32.95 2.01
C ARG A 105 4.12 33.32 2.56
N VAL A 106 3.26 32.33 2.78
CA VAL A 106 1.92 32.52 3.34
C VAL A 106 1.78 31.92 4.73
N GLY A 107 2.90 31.48 5.34
CA GLY A 107 2.91 30.91 6.68
C GLY A 107 2.32 29.50 6.79
N ALA A 108 2.11 28.83 5.65
CA ALA A 108 1.62 27.44 5.64
C ALA A 108 2.79 26.48 5.95
N ALA A 109 2.66 25.71 7.02
CA ALA A 109 3.64 24.68 7.39
C ALA A 109 3.49 23.44 6.51
N ALA A 110 4.59 22.70 6.33
CA ALA A 110 4.52 21.36 5.74
C ALA A 110 3.77 20.41 6.69
N THR A 111 2.83 19.65 6.14
CA THR A 111 1.99 18.70 6.88
C THR A 111 1.85 17.40 6.13
N SER A 112 1.66 16.29 6.86
CA SER A 112 1.33 15.00 6.28
C SER A 112 0.40 14.25 7.21
N GLY A 113 -0.37 13.31 6.68
CA GLY A 113 -1.34 12.61 7.52
C GLY A 113 -2.21 11.61 6.79
N LEU A 114 -3.27 11.24 7.50
CA LEU A 114 -4.30 10.32 7.05
C LEU A 114 -5.68 10.95 7.26
N VAL A 115 -6.45 11.06 6.19
CA VAL A 115 -7.86 11.43 6.22
C VAL A 115 -8.70 10.20 5.89
N ILE A 116 -9.79 10.04 6.62
CA ILE A 116 -10.78 8.97 6.36
C ILE A 116 -12.09 9.63 5.99
N MET A 117 -12.62 9.26 4.82
CA MET A 117 -13.92 9.69 4.31
C MET A 117 -14.89 8.51 4.32
N GLN A 118 -16.15 8.79 4.58
CA GLN A 118 -17.28 7.90 4.31
C GLN A 118 -18.16 8.57 3.25
N GLY A 119 -18.11 8.07 2.03
CA GLY A 119 -18.64 8.79 0.89
C GLY A 119 -17.96 10.16 0.76
N THR A 120 -18.75 11.25 0.82
CA THR A 120 -18.27 12.64 0.78
C THR A 120 -18.02 13.25 2.17
N LYS A 121 -18.33 12.52 3.25
CA LYS A 121 -18.20 13.01 4.62
C LYS A 121 -16.84 12.67 5.19
N GLN A 122 -16.08 13.66 5.63
CA GLN A 122 -14.86 13.44 6.42
C GLN A 122 -15.25 12.96 7.83
N ILE A 123 -14.71 11.80 8.22
CA ILE A 123 -14.94 11.21 9.54
C ILE A 123 -13.70 11.22 10.44
N SER A 124 -12.53 11.37 9.87
CA SER A 124 -11.28 11.49 10.61
C SER A 124 -10.25 12.27 9.80
N ASP A 125 -9.46 13.06 10.51
CA ASP A 125 -8.27 13.73 9.99
C ASP A 125 -7.20 13.67 11.07
N ARG A 126 -6.05 13.09 10.75
CA ARG A 126 -4.97 12.88 11.70
C ARG A 126 -3.62 13.17 11.06
N SER A 127 -2.92 14.14 11.61
CA SER A 127 -1.57 14.47 11.19
C SER A 127 -0.55 13.45 11.67
N CYS A 128 0.49 13.26 10.89
CA CYS A 128 1.70 12.54 11.29
C CYS A 128 2.37 13.26 12.48
N SER A 129 2.96 12.50 13.39
CA SER A 129 3.71 13.04 14.53
C SER A 129 4.95 13.85 14.09
N ARG A 130 5.45 13.54 12.91
CA ARG A 130 6.49 14.27 12.18
C ARG A 130 6.12 14.29 10.72
N PHE A 131 6.46 15.38 10.01
CA PHE A 131 6.28 15.46 8.57
C PHE A 131 6.96 14.27 7.88
N ALA A 132 6.24 13.65 6.97
CA ALA A 132 6.69 12.54 6.15
C ALA A 132 6.29 12.81 4.68
N GLU A 133 7.19 12.49 3.77
CA GLU A 133 7.00 12.65 2.32
C GLU A 133 6.82 11.28 1.67
N PHE A 134 6.19 11.26 0.49
CA PHE A 134 6.23 10.09 -0.38
C PHE A 134 7.67 9.84 -0.84
N ALA A 135 8.16 8.62 -0.64
CA ALA A 135 9.53 8.23 -1.01
C ALA A 135 9.74 8.10 -2.53
N VAL A 136 8.67 8.17 -3.31
CA VAL A 136 8.66 8.06 -4.79
C VAL A 136 7.66 9.06 -5.38
N SER A 137 7.90 9.50 -6.62
CA SER A 137 6.90 10.29 -7.36
C SER A 137 5.64 9.45 -7.59
N LEU A 138 4.47 10.01 -7.28
CA LEU A 138 3.18 9.32 -7.46
C LEU A 138 2.92 8.98 -8.92
N ASP A 139 3.35 9.82 -9.86
CA ASP A 139 3.23 9.57 -11.31
C ASP A 139 3.95 8.28 -11.73
N SER A 140 5.03 7.90 -11.01
CA SER A 140 5.79 6.68 -11.29
C SER A 140 5.07 5.39 -10.85
N LEU A 141 3.98 5.51 -10.10
CA LEU A 141 3.24 4.36 -9.59
C LEU A 141 2.32 3.71 -10.63
N GLY A 142 2.00 4.44 -11.72
CA GLY A 142 1.14 3.94 -12.78
C GLY A 142 -0.32 3.70 -12.33
N ILE A 143 -0.79 4.47 -11.35
CA ILE A 143 -2.16 4.43 -10.83
C ILE A 143 -2.97 5.61 -11.40
N PRO A 144 -4.30 5.46 -11.56
CA PRO A 144 -5.14 6.50 -12.12
C PRO A 144 -5.20 7.75 -11.24
N GLU A 145 -5.45 8.89 -11.89
CA GLU A 145 -5.70 10.14 -11.20
C GLU A 145 -7.03 10.10 -10.44
N ASP A 146 -7.04 10.68 -9.25
CA ASP A 146 -8.24 10.81 -8.43
C ASP A 146 -9.10 11.96 -8.97
N THR A 147 -10.35 11.66 -9.30
CA THR A 147 -11.34 12.66 -9.75
C THR A 147 -12.20 13.19 -8.60
N ASP A 148 -12.09 12.62 -7.39
CA ASP A 148 -12.84 13.06 -6.23
C ASP A 148 -12.04 14.18 -5.53
N ALA A 149 -12.59 15.38 -5.59
CA ALA A 149 -11.95 16.52 -4.94
C ALA A 149 -11.92 16.34 -3.41
N TYR A 150 -10.74 16.36 -2.84
CA TYR A 150 -10.48 16.49 -1.41
C TYR A 150 -9.22 17.34 -1.25
N SER A 151 -9.25 18.30 -0.30
CA SER A 151 -8.07 19.05 0.11
C SER A 151 -7.81 18.83 1.59
N ALA A 152 -6.57 18.57 1.96
CA ALA A 152 -6.12 18.46 3.35
C ALA A 152 -5.85 19.84 4.00
N MET A 153 -6.02 20.93 3.26
CA MET A 153 -5.79 22.32 3.67
C MET A 153 -7.07 23.11 3.75
#